data_792ae90a2427e86dfe632ba09906e526
#
_entry.id   792ae90a2427e86dfe632ba09906e526
#
_cell.length_a   1.000
_cell.length_b   1.000
_cell.length_c   1.000
_cell.angle_alpha   90.00
_cell.angle_beta   90.00
_cell.angle_gamma   90.00
#
_symmetry.space_group_name_H-M   'P 1'
#
loop_
_entity.id
_entity.type
_entity.pdbx_description
1 polymer ?
#
loop_
_entity_poly.entity_id
_entity_poly.type
_entity_poly.pdbx_seq_one_letter_code
_entity_poly.pdbx_strand_id
1 'polypeptide(L)'
;MNKQPFTVPPRRWESQLSPFLFRLFRPWRNRTLRRTQRITDIQVEGAEIVQEALKAGKGVLITPNHSFHYDSYVLFEAAHRIGSPCHVLTAWQVFGMSSPFERWMLQKHGCFSIDREGVDLRAFKQAVEFVKASPHPLVIFPEGDIYHTNDRLTPFRDGAAAIALSAAKRATRPIVCIPTAIKARYVGDPTVKLQELMTRLEQRLCWKPRKHQPLAERLLEFSRGILSLKELEYVGEVRSGAIPDRVRELSSSILTRIARQQGIEEKSTFVPERVKEMRRHHIQKLQGPELPADEQQRLERDLDDLFFVVQLFSYPGDYVAENPTIERIAETLDKFEEDVLDGFYPTVRGERQATVRFGTPIEVPKESNKNTGLDDLTKQLERGVQSLLDEINTSRKQT
;
A
#
# COMPACT_ATOMS: atom_id res chain seq x y z
N MET A 1 2.81 -10.09 0.28
CA MET A 1 2.01 -9.38 -0.77
C MET A 1 1.16 -10.38 -1.52
N ASN A 2 -0.14 -10.16 -1.65
CA ASN A 2 -1.05 -11.16 -2.22
C ASN A 2 -1.06 -11.09 -3.75
N LYS A 3 -0.86 -12.25 -4.40
CA LYS A 3 -0.97 -12.39 -5.84
C LYS A 3 -2.39 -12.01 -6.29
N GLN A 4 -2.49 -11.06 -7.22
CA GLN A 4 -3.78 -10.60 -7.71
C GLN A 4 -4.35 -11.57 -8.75
N PRO A 5 -5.60 -12.05 -8.62
CA PRO A 5 -6.21 -12.92 -9.61
C PRO A 5 -6.40 -12.15 -10.93
N PHE A 6 -5.98 -12.74 -12.04
CA PHE A 6 -6.13 -12.17 -13.39
C PHE A 6 -7.17 -12.93 -14.25
N THR A 7 -7.57 -14.12 -13.81
CA THR A 7 -8.56 -14.96 -14.51
C THR A 7 -10.00 -14.51 -14.30
N VAL A 8 -10.25 -13.68 -13.28
CA VAL A 8 -11.58 -13.17 -12.96
C VAL A 8 -11.66 -11.70 -13.38
N PRO A 9 -12.65 -11.30 -14.21
CA PRO A 9 -12.80 -9.91 -14.61
C PRO A 9 -13.13 -9.02 -13.40
N PRO A 10 -12.65 -7.75 -13.38
CA PRO A 10 -12.95 -6.82 -12.33
C PRO A 10 -14.43 -6.63 -12.12
N ARG A 11 -14.89 -6.71 -10.87
CA ARG A 11 -16.27 -6.44 -10.49
C ARG A 11 -16.35 -5.10 -9.79
N ARG A 12 -17.50 -4.43 -9.94
CA ARG A 12 -17.73 -3.12 -9.35
C ARG A 12 -18.61 -3.22 -8.11
N TRP A 13 -18.18 -2.49 -7.06
CA TRP A 13 -18.95 -2.25 -5.85
C TRP A 13 -18.96 -0.75 -5.55
N GLU A 14 -20.16 -0.20 -5.37
CA GLU A 14 -20.35 1.21 -5.05
C GLU A 14 -20.40 1.43 -3.54
N SER A 15 -19.98 2.62 -3.11
CA SER A 15 -20.16 3.04 -1.71
C SER A 15 -21.63 3.18 -1.37
N GLN A 16 -22.02 2.57 -0.26
CA GLN A 16 -23.36 2.70 0.33
C GLN A 16 -23.22 3.19 1.77
N LEU A 17 -22.38 4.22 1.97
CA LEU A 17 -22.03 4.74 3.28
C LEU A 17 -23.28 4.98 4.15
N SER A 18 -23.28 4.36 5.32
CA SER A 18 -24.31 4.54 6.34
C SER A 18 -23.69 5.06 7.64
N PRO A 19 -23.82 6.34 7.97
CA PRO A 19 -23.28 6.89 9.21
C PRO A 19 -23.78 6.19 10.47
N PHE A 20 -25.02 5.68 10.43
CA PHE A 20 -25.58 4.89 11.52
C PHE A 20 -24.85 3.55 11.71
N LEU A 21 -24.74 2.75 10.64
CA LEU A 21 -24.05 1.46 10.70
C LEU A 21 -22.55 1.63 10.99
N PHE A 22 -21.93 2.68 10.43
CA PHE A 22 -20.56 3.03 10.73
C PHE A 22 -20.30 3.21 12.24
N ARG A 23 -21.23 3.89 12.96
CA ARG A 23 -21.15 4.06 14.42
C ARG A 23 -21.49 2.77 15.16
N LEU A 24 -22.53 2.06 14.74
CA LEU A 24 -23.03 0.85 15.38
C LEU A 24 -21.98 -0.26 15.41
N PHE A 25 -21.23 -0.45 14.31
CA PHE A 25 -20.21 -1.50 14.20
C PHE A 25 -18.82 -1.11 14.75
N ARG A 26 -18.66 0.07 15.35
CA ARG A 26 -17.39 0.48 15.97
C ARG A 26 -16.85 -0.52 17.00
N PRO A 27 -17.63 -1.03 17.97
CA PRO A 27 -17.12 -1.99 18.94
C PRO A 27 -16.59 -3.28 18.29
N TRP A 28 -17.26 -3.73 17.23
CA TRP A 28 -16.83 -4.90 16.46
C TRP A 28 -15.49 -4.64 15.75
N ARG A 29 -15.36 -3.49 15.06
CA ARG A 29 -14.09 -3.10 14.40
C ARG A 29 -12.93 -3.05 15.40
N ASN A 30 -13.13 -2.41 16.54
CA ASN A 30 -12.10 -2.27 17.57
C ASN A 30 -11.75 -3.63 18.19
N ARG A 31 -12.73 -4.53 18.37
CA ARG A 31 -12.47 -5.91 18.81
C ARG A 31 -11.67 -6.67 17.76
N THR A 32 -11.98 -6.51 16.48
CA THR A 32 -11.23 -7.13 15.37
C THR A 32 -9.78 -6.65 15.38
N LEU A 33 -9.53 -5.34 15.41
CA LEU A 33 -8.18 -4.79 15.50
C LEU A 33 -7.38 -5.34 16.68
N ARG A 34 -7.98 -5.38 17.88
CA ARG A 34 -7.33 -5.91 19.07
C ARG A 34 -7.00 -7.40 18.95
N ARG A 35 -7.90 -8.21 18.39
CA ARG A 35 -7.74 -9.67 18.28
C ARG A 35 -6.78 -10.08 17.17
N THR A 36 -6.94 -9.49 15.98
CA THR A 36 -6.20 -9.90 14.79
C THR A 36 -4.89 -9.17 14.64
N GLN A 37 -4.83 -7.87 15.03
CA GLN A 37 -3.67 -7.00 14.85
C GLN A 37 -2.99 -6.60 16.14
N ARG A 38 -3.53 -7.01 17.29
CA ARG A 38 -3.05 -6.61 18.62
C ARG A 38 -2.84 -5.11 18.76
N ILE A 39 -3.63 -4.30 18.05
CA ILE A 39 -3.65 -2.85 18.24
C ILE A 39 -4.53 -2.57 19.43
N THR A 40 -3.90 -2.19 20.55
CA THR A 40 -4.57 -1.98 21.84
C THR A 40 -5.01 -0.54 22.03
N ASP A 41 -4.34 0.40 21.37
CA ASP A 41 -4.65 1.83 21.42
C ASP A 41 -4.43 2.49 20.05
N ILE A 42 -5.24 3.53 19.77
CA ILE A 42 -5.13 4.36 18.57
C ILE A 42 -5.13 5.82 19.01
N GLN A 43 -4.00 6.48 18.86
CA GLN A 43 -3.83 7.90 19.05
C GLN A 43 -4.21 8.65 17.77
N VAL A 44 -5.03 9.69 17.88
CA VAL A 44 -5.45 10.52 16.74
C VAL A 44 -5.08 11.95 17.03
N GLU A 45 -4.23 12.52 16.21
CA GLU A 45 -3.69 13.86 16.33
C GLU A 45 -4.11 14.70 15.11
N GLY A 46 -4.46 15.97 15.34
CA GLY A 46 -4.90 16.88 14.27
C GLY A 46 -6.31 16.57 13.73
N ALA A 47 -7.14 15.83 14.44
CA ALA A 47 -8.53 15.54 14.02
C ALA A 47 -9.34 16.83 13.79
N GLU A 48 -9.07 17.88 14.57
CA GLU A 48 -9.66 19.21 14.46
C GLU A 48 -9.41 19.86 13.09
N ILE A 49 -8.28 19.60 12.46
CA ILE A 49 -7.93 20.10 11.11
C ILE A 49 -8.98 19.62 10.09
N VAL A 50 -9.30 18.33 10.13
CA VAL A 50 -10.31 17.75 9.24
C VAL A 50 -11.70 18.28 9.60
N GLN A 51 -12.03 18.37 10.90
CA GLN A 51 -13.31 18.90 11.37
C GLN A 51 -13.55 20.34 10.91
N GLU A 52 -12.54 21.20 11.01
CA GLU A 52 -12.60 22.60 10.56
C GLU A 52 -12.80 22.70 9.06
N ALA A 53 -12.07 21.90 8.27
CA ALA A 53 -12.25 21.86 6.83
C ALA A 53 -13.67 21.43 6.44
N LEU A 54 -14.23 20.42 7.10
CA LEU A 54 -15.60 19.96 6.86
C LEU A 54 -16.65 21.01 7.30
N LYS A 55 -16.46 21.63 8.47
CA LYS A 55 -17.35 22.72 8.96
C LYS A 55 -17.34 23.93 8.04
N ALA A 56 -16.19 24.23 7.42
CA ALA A 56 -16.06 25.28 6.41
C ALA A 56 -16.66 24.89 5.05
N GLY A 57 -17.31 23.72 4.95
CA GLY A 57 -17.95 23.25 3.72
C GLY A 57 -16.97 22.85 2.61
N LYS A 58 -15.67 22.69 2.90
CA LYS A 58 -14.67 22.27 1.92
C LYS A 58 -14.87 20.82 1.49
N GLY A 59 -14.49 20.48 0.27
CA GLY A 59 -14.34 19.10 -0.17
C GLY A 59 -12.98 18.57 0.31
N VAL A 60 -12.98 17.46 1.01
CA VAL A 60 -11.78 16.94 1.71
C VAL A 60 -11.33 15.62 1.10
N LEU A 61 -10.07 15.56 0.68
CA LEU A 61 -9.35 14.34 0.30
C LEU A 61 -8.27 14.07 1.35
N ILE A 62 -8.33 12.91 1.99
CA ILE A 62 -7.33 12.42 2.95
C ILE A 62 -6.40 11.47 2.22
N THR A 63 -5.08 11.69 2.32
CA THR A 63 -4.06 10.89 1.63
C THR A 63 -3.07 10.31 2.62
N PRO A 64 -3.35 9.12 3.17
CA PRO A 64 -2.45 8.45 4.11
C PRO A 64 -1.40 7.58 3.40
N ASN A 65 -0.29 7.25 4.13
CA ASN A 65 0.56 6.12 3.77
C ASN A 65 -0.17 4.78 3.94
N HIS A 66 0.35 3.71 3.31
CA HIS A 66 -0.25 2.38 3.35
C HIS A 66 0.77 1.31 3.72
N SER A 67 0.95 1.09 5.02
CA SER A 67 1.97 0.18 5.54
C SER A 67 1.44 -1.21 5.92
N PHE A 68 0.13 -1.32 6.27
CA PHE A 68 -0.47 -2.54 6.78
C PHE A 68 -1.84 -2.82 6.19
N HIS A 69 -2.21 -4.09 6.11
CA HIS A 69 -3.53 -4.55 5.64
C HIS A 69 -4.71 -3.96 6.43
N TYR A 70 -4.48 -3.48 7.64
CA TYR A 70 -5.52 -2.95 8.54
C TYR A 70 -5.51 -1.42 8.71
N ASP A 71 -4.77 -0.69 7.88
CA ASP A 71 -4.72 0.77 7.97
C ASP A 71 -6.10 1.41 7.81
N SER A 72 -6.96 0.82 6.97
CA SER A 72 -8.34 1.28 6.81
C SER A 72 -9.15 1.19 8.11
N TYR A 73 -8.95 0.15 8.94
CA TYR A 73 -9.62 0.04 10.24
C TYR A 73 -9.11 1.08 11.24
N VAL A 74 -7.81 1.37 11.22
CA VAL A 74 -7.21 2.44 12.04
C VAL A 74 -7.77 3.79 11.63
N LEU A 75 -7.89 4.05 10.32
CA LEU A 75 -8.54 5.26 9.79
C LEU A 75 -10.02 5.35 10.12
N PHE A 76 -10.76 4.25 10.18
CA PHE A 76 -12.16 4.28 10.62
C PHE A 76 -12.29 4.70 12.08
N GLU A 77 -11.34 4.37 12.95
CA GLU A 77 -11.34 4.90 14.32
C GLU A 77 -10.99 6.40 14.32
N ALA A 78 -10.04 6.84 13.50
CA ALA A 78 -9.75 8.27 13.31
C ALA A 78 -10.97 9.03 12.78
N ALA A 79 -11.69 8.47 11.78
CA ALA A 79 -12.93 9.03 11.25
C ALA A 79 -14.04 9.16 12.33
N HIS A 80 -14.08 8.22 13.28
CA HIS A 80 -14.96 8.33 14.44
C HIS A 80 -14.58 9.53 15.33
N ARG A 81 -13.28 9.77 15.56
CA ARG A 81 -12.79 10.93 16.33
C ARG A 81 -13.05 12.25 15.61
N ILE A 82 -12.93 12.27 14.29
CA ILE A 82 -13.33 13.41 13.45
C ILE A 82 -14.85 13.68 13.57
N GLY A 83 -15.66 12.67 13.88
CA GLY A 83 -17.13 12.77 13.91
C GLY A 83 -17.79 12.59 12.54
N SER A 84 -17.02 12.30 11.49
CA SER A 84 -17.52 12.07 10.13
C SER A 84 -16.97 10.75 9.60
N PRO A 85 -17.82 9.82 9.14
CA PRO A 85 -17.36 8.67 8.37
C PRO A 85 -16.76 9.14 7.05
N CYS A 86 -16.05 8.27 6.35
CA CYS A 86 -15.38 8.60 5.11
C CYS A 86 -15.72 7.60 3.99
N HIS A 87 -15.61 8.05 2.73
CA HIS A 87 -15.52 7.15 1.58
C HIS A 87 -14.08 6.66 1.44
N VAL A 88 -13.89 5.40 1.03
CA VAL A 88 -12.55 4.81 0.86
C VAL A 88 -12.44 4.14 -0.49
N LEU A 89 -11.48 4.58 -1.30
CA LEU A 89 -11.15 3.94 -2.57
C LEU A 89 -10.38 2.65 -2.30
N THR A 90 -10.96 1.52 -2.70
CA THR A 90 -10.49 0.17 -2.32
C THR A 90 -10.30 -0.68 -3.56
N ALA A 91 -9.22 -1.46 -3.64
CA ALA A 91 -9.02 -2.40 -4.74
C ALA A 91 -10.20 -3.40 -4.85
N TRP A 92 -10.67 -3.66 -6.07
CA TRP A 92 -11.82 -4.57 -6.28
C TRP A 92 -11.57 -5.99 -5.74
N GLN A 93 -10.30 -6.42 -5.72
CA GLN A 93 -9.88 -7.72 -5.21
C GLN A 93 -10.24 -7.91 -3.74
N VAL A 94 -10.19 -6.84 -2.93
CA VAL A 94 -10.59 -6.87 -1.52
C VAL A 94 -12.06 -7.30 -1.40
N PHE A 95 -12.93 -6.74 -2.25
CA PHE A 95 -14.33 -7.19 -2.31
C PHE A 95 -14.46 -8.61 -2.86
N GLY A 96 -13.66 -8.95 -3.89
CA GLY A 96 -13.68 -10.27 -4.53
C GLY A 96 -13.36 -11.42 -3.57
N MET A 97 -12.39 -11.19 -2.68
CA MET A 97 -11.95 -12.15 -1.66
C MET A 97 -12.83 -12.17 -0.40
N SER A 98 -13.67 -11.16 -0.21
CA SER A 98 -14.53 -11.03 0.96
C SER A 98 -15.80 -11.87 0.85
N SER A 99 -16.32 -12.34 1.98
CA SER A 99 -17.64 -12.98 2.09
C SER A 99 -18.77 -11.98 1.73
N PRO A 100 -19.98 -12.43 1.42
CA PRO A 100 -21.12 -11.54 1.15
C PRO A 100 -21.41 -10.54 2.27
N PHE A 101 -21.26 -10.94 3.53
CA PHE A 101 -21.44 -10.07 4.68
C PHE A 101 -20.32 -9.03 4.78
N GLU A 102 -19.07 -9.41 4.59
CA GLU A 102 -17.94 -8.49 4.60
C GLU A 102 -18.03 -7.47 3.46
N ARG A 103 -18.43 -7.89 2.25
CA ARG A 103 -18.70 -6.97 1.12
C ARG A 103 -19.76 -5.95 1.45
N TRP A 104 -20.88 -6.39 2.03
CA TRP A 104 -21.94 -5.49 2.50
C TRP A 104 -21.40 -4.52 3.55
N MET A 105 -20.61 -5.02 4.52
CA MET A 105 -19.98 -4.18 5.53
C MET A 105 -19.03 -3.15 4.92
N LEU A 106 -18.17 -3.54 3.98
CA LEU A 106 -17.27 -2.62 3.27
C LEU A 106 -18.06 -1.49 2.61
N GLN A 107 -19.13 -1.81 1.87
CA GLN A 107 -19.98 -0.80 1.23
C GLN A 107 -20.66 0.13 2.24
N LYS A 108 -21.20 -0.40 3.35
CA LYS A 108 -21.82 0.39 4.42
C LYS A 108 -20.82 1.24 5.21
N HIS A 109 -19.53 0.88 5.16
CA HIS A 109 -18.43 1.68 5.71
C HIS A 109 -17.82 2.68 4.70
N GLY A 110 -18.44 2.83 3.53
CA GLY A 110 -18.02 3.83 2.55
C GLY A 110 -16.98 3.33 1.54
N CYS A 111 -16.58 2.07 1.59
CA CYS A 111 -15.66 1.51 0.60
C CYS A 111 -16.34 1.38 -0.77
N PHE A 112 -15.61 1.70 -1.84
CA PHE A 112 -16.01 1.46 -3.22
C PHE A 112 -14.81 1.00 -4.03
N SER A 113 -15.09 0.19 -5.06
CA SER A 113 -14.03 -0.52 -5.77
C SER A 113 -13.39 0.28 -6.88
N ILE A 114 -12.09 0.04 -7.08
CA ILE A 114 -11.32 0.46 -8.25
C ILE A 114 -10.61 -0.73 -8.88
N ASP A 115 -10.59 -0.77 -10.21
CA ASP A 115 -9.67 -1.62 -10.96
C ASP A 115 -8.33 -0.89 -11.13
N ARG A 116 -7.30 -1.42 -10.47
CA ARG A 116 -5.94 -0.85 -10.49
C ARG A 116 -5.14 -1.24 -11.74
N GLU A 117 -5.54 -2.30 -12.42
CA GLU A 117 -4.88 -2.80 -13.64
C GLU A 117 -5.33 -2.02 -14.89
N GLY A 118 -6.58 -1.57 -14.89
CA GLY A 118 -7.18 -0.84 -16.00
C GLY A 118 -7.18 0.68 -15.83
N VAL A 119 -7.88 1.34 -16.76
CA VAL A 119 -8.27 2.75 -16.66
C VAL A 119 -9.72 2.77 -16.19
N ASP A 120 -9.93 2.78 -14.87
CA ASP A 120 -11.27 2.80 -14.28
C ASP A 120 -11.84 4.23 -14.22
N LEU A 121 -12.33 4.72 -15.37
CA LEU A 121 -12.94 6.04 -15.46
C LEU A 121 -14.21 6.19 -14.60
N ARG A 122 -14.89 5.07 -14.27
CA ARG A 122 -16.10 5.12 -13.43
C ARG A 122 -15.74 5.35 -11.97
N ALA A 123 -14.79 4.58 -11.43
CA ALA A 123 -14.27 4.78 -10.08
C ALA A 123 -13.65 6.19 -9.95
N PHE A 124 -12.90 6.64 -10.96
CA PHE A 124 -12.36 8.00 -10.99
C PHE A 124 -13.46 9.07 -10.90
N LYS A 125 -14.49 8.98 -11.77
CA LYS A 125 -15.63 9.92 -11.73
C LYS A 125 -16.35 9.91 -10.40
N GLN A 126 -16.58 8.73 -9.82
CA GLN A 126 -17.22 8.59 -8.51
C GLN A 126 -16.37 9.24 -7.40
N ALA A 127 -15.06 9.04 -7.40
CA ALA A 127 -14.14 9.68 -6.46
C ALA A 127 -14.17 11.21 -6.59
N VAL A 128 -14.16 11.75 -7.81
CA VAL A 128 -14.29 13.19 -8.08
C VAL A 128 -15.62 13.72 -7.54
N GLU A 129 -16.74 13.02 -7.74
CA GLU A 129 -18.04 13.45 -7.21
C GLU A 129 -18.08 13.42 -5.68
N PHE A 130 -17.43 12.44 -5.02
CA PHE A 130 -17.34 12.45 -3.56
C PHE A 130 -16.57 13.66 -3.04
N VAL A 131 -15.40 13.97 -3.58
CA VAL A 131 -14.65 15.16 -3.18
C VAL A 131 -15.43 16.46 -3.48
N LYS A 132 -16.13 16.51 -4.62
CA LYS A 132 -16.87 17.69 -5.06
C LYS A 132 -18.13 17.95 -4.23
N ALA A 133 -18.90 16.91 -3.87
CA ALA A 133 -20.27 17.07 -3.40
C ALA A 133 -20.59 16.37 -2.06
N SER A 134 -19.84 15.33 -1.65
CA SER A 134 -20.15 14.61 -0.40
C SER A 134 -19.85 15.49 0.83
N PRO A 135 -20.69 15.41 1.89
CA PRO A 135 -20.37 16.01 3.18
C PRO A 135 -19.28 15.24 3.95
N HIS A 136 -18.91 14.05 3.46
CA HIS A 136 -17.91 13.18 4.06
C HIS A 136 -16.62 13.19 3.27
N PRO A 137 -15.44 13.08 3.92
CA PRO A 137 -14.16 13.06 3.23
C PRO A 137 -13.99 11.79 2.39
N LEU A 138 -13.17 11.89 1.35
CA LEU A 138 -12.67 10.75 0.60
C LEU A 138 -11.27 10.39 1.11
N VAL A 139 -10.99 9.10 1.26
CA VAL A 139 -9.67 8.55 1.56
C VAL A 139 -9.12 7.82 0.34
N ILE A 140 -7.91 8.13 -0.05
CA ILE A 140 -7.16 7.42 -1.07
C ILE A 140 -5.75 7.16 -0.53
N PHE A 141 -5.29 5.91 -0.61
CA PHE A 141 -3.91 5.53 -0.31
C PHE A 141 -3.05 5.68 -1.58
N PRO A 142 -2.26 6.77 -1.70
CA PRO A 142 -1.64 7.10 -2.99
C PRO A 142 -0.49 6.17 -3.38
N GLU A 143 0.10 5.43 -2.45
CA GLU A 143 1.10 4.39 -2.74
C GLU A 143 0.53 3.30 -3.65
N GLY A 144 -0.78 3.07 -3.57
CA GLY A 144 -1.52 2.16 -4.45
C GLY A 144 -1.38 0.69 -4.11
N ASP A 145 -0.48 0.31 -3.19
CA ASP A 145 -0.34 -1.03 -2.64
C ASP A 145 0.23 -0.97 -1.22
N ILE A 146 0.33 -2.14 -0.53
CA ILE A 146 0.88 -2.27 0.82
C ILE A 146 2.34 -2.74 0.69
N TYR A 147 3.28 -1.90 1.16
CA TYR A 147 4.71 -2.19 1.02
C TYR A 147 5.40 -2.56 2.33
N HIS A 148 4.70 -2.61 3.46
CA HIS A 148 5.25 -2.91 4.79
C HIS A 148 6.46 -2.03 5.16
N THR A 149 6.41 -0.76 4.83
CA THR A 149 7.43 0.23 5.19
C THR A 149 6.76 1.36 5.98
N ASN A 150 6.78 1.24 7.28
CA ASN A 150 6.04 2.11 8.21
C ASN A 150 6.80 3.44 8.51
N ASP A 151 8.07 3.54 8.08
CA ASP A 151 8.93 4.72 8.27
C ASP A 151 9.22 5.46 6.97
N ARG A 152 9.04 4.83 5.83
CA ARG A 152 9.43 5.37 4.54
C ARG A 152 8.34 5.11 3.51
N LEU A 153 7.93 6.16 2.82
CA LEU A 153 6.94 6.06 1.76
C LEU A 153 7.50 5.37 0.52
N THR A 154 6.64 4.65 -0.15
CA THR A 154 6.79 4.35 -1.57
C THR A 154 6.30 5.55 -2.38
N PRO A 155 6.93 5.91 -3.51
CA PRO A 155 6.52 7.05 -4.30
C PRO A 155 5.02 7.06 -4.61
N PHE A 156 4.38 8.20 -4.43
CA PHE A 156 2.95 8.35 -4.63
C PHE A 156 2.58 8.31 -6.11
N ARG A 157 1.48 7.63 -6.41
CA ARG A 157 0.85 7.63 -7.74
C ARG A 157 -0.01 8.86 -7.91
N ASP A 158 -0.10 9.36 -9.13
CA ASP A 158 -0.81 10.60 -9.47
C ASP A 158 -2.33 10.57 -9.29
N GLY A 159 -2.91 9.40 -9.06
CA GLY A 159 -4.37 9.21 -9.00
C GLY A 159 -5.08 10.12 -7.98
N ALA A 160 -4.52 10.29 -6.79
CA ALA A 160 -5.10 11.15 -5.76
C ALA A 160 -5.07 12.63 -6.16
N ALA A 161 -3.94 13.11 -6.67
CA ALA A 161 -3.80 14.48 -7.16
C ALA A 161 -4.70 14.75 -8.38
N ALA A 162 -4.81 13.80 -9.32
CA ALA A 162 -5.68 13.90 -10.48
C ALA A 162 -7.16 14.02 -10.08
N ILE A 163 -7.61 13.25 -9.09
CA ILE A 163 -8.98 13.34 -8.54
C ILE A 163 -9.20 14.70 -7.88
N ALA A 164 -8.26 15.17 -7.04
CA ALA A 164 -8.36 16.45 -6.35
C ALA A 164 -8.44 17.62 -7.33
N LEU A 165 -7.55 17.68 -8.32
CA LEU A 165 -7.55 18.73 -9.37
C LEU A 165 -8.82 18.68 -10.23
N SER A 166 -9.28 17.48 -10.60
CA SER A 166 -10.52 17.32 -11.36
C SER A 166 -11.74 17.76 -10.56
N ALA A 167 -11.76 17.51 -9.24
CA ALA A 167 -12.80 17.97 -8.34
C ALA A 167 -12.76 19.50 -8.20
N ALA A 168 -11.59 20.09 -7.94
CA ALA A 168 -11.43 21.54 -7.77
C ALA A 168 -11.91 22.33 -9.00
N LYS A 169 -11.58 21.86 -10.20
CA LYS A 169 -12.03 22.48 -11.46
C LYS A 169 -13.55 22.52 -11.61
N ARG A 170 -14.28 21.55 -11.03
CA ARG A 170 -15.71 21.37 -11.24
C ARG A 170 -16.56 21.73 -10.00
N ALA A 171 -15.92 21.94 -8.85
CA ALA A 171 -16.62 22.21 -7.59
C ALA A 171 -16.96 23.69 -7.45
N THR A 172 -18.08 23.95 -6.78
CA THR A 172 -18.45 25.30 -6.32
C THR A 172 -17.78 25.66 -5.01
N ARG A 173 -17.35 24.63 -4.23
CA ARG A 173 -16.67 24.78 -2.94
C ARG A 173 -15.16 24.61 -3.07
N PRO A 174 -14.34 25.16 -2.16
CA PRO A 174 -12.91 24.88 -2.09
C PRO A 174 -12.62 23.39 -1.85
N ILE A 175 -11.55 22.88 -2.47
CA ILE A 175 -11.08 21.52 -2.27
C ILE A 175 -9.73 21.56 -1.55
N VAL A 176 -9.58 20.69 -0.55
CA VAL A 176 -8.32 20.53 0.20
C VAL A 176 -7.91 19.07 0.24
N CYS A 177 -6.61 18.85 0.16
CA CYS A 177 -5.98 17.57 0.44
C CYS A 177 -5.34 17.63 1.83
N ILE A 178 -5.53 16.59 2.64
CA ILE A 178 -4.93 16.50 3.98
C ILE A 178 -3.97 15.31 4.03
N PRO A 179 -2.65 15.56 3.95
CA PRO A 179 -1.64 14.54 4.17
C PRO A 179 -1.84 13.92 5.55
N THR A 180 -1.75 12.59 5.63
CA THR A 180 -2.03 11.88 6.88
C THR A 180 -1.00 10.77 7.09
N ALA A 181 -0.41 10.69 8.27
CA ALA A 181 0.48 9.61 8.63
C ALA A 181 -0.24 8.57 9.49
N ILE A 182 -0.07 7.29 9.15
CA ILE A 182 -0.45 6.14 9.95
C ILE A 182 0.82 5.44 10.38
N LYS A 183 1.04 5.30 11.68
CA LYS A 183 2.23 4.68 12.25
C LYS A 183 1.85 3.67 13.31
N ALA A 184 2.25 2.40 13.13
CA ALA A 184 2.11 1.37 14.16
C ALA A 184 3.46 1.12 14.85
N ARG A 185 3.42 0.88 16.18
CA ARG A 185 4.59 0.60 16.99
C ARG A 185 4.32 -0.51 17.98
N TYR A 186 5.34 -1.29 18.30
CA TYR A 186 5.25 -2.24 19.39
C TYR A 186 5.24 -1.54 20.76
N VAL A 187 4.35 -1.99 21.67
CA VAL A 187 4.27 -1.53 23.04
C VAL A 187 5.27 -2.30 23.93
N GLY A 188 5.47 -3.58 23.61
CA GLY A 188 6.44 -4.44 24.30
C GLY A 188 7.53 -4.92 23.33
N ASP A 189 8.47 -5.71 23.84
CA ASP A 189 9.57 -6.27 23.06
C ASP A 189 9.13 -7.56 22.31
N PRO A 190 9.05 -7.56 20.97
CA PRO A 190 8.72 -8.74 20.17
C PRO A 190 9.95 -9.58 19.80
N THR A 191 11.17 -9.23 20.27
CA THR A 191 12.45 -9.76 19.78
C THR A 191 12.50 -11.29 19.78
N VAL A 192 12.05 -11.96 20.84
CA VAL A 192 12.07 -13.43 20.93
C VAL A 192 11.27 -14.06 19.79
N LYS A 193 10.05 -13.58 19.56
CA LYS A 193 9.18 -14.10 18.49
C LYS A 193 9.69 -13.79 17.09
N LEU A 194 10.37 -12.66 16.91
CA LEU A 194 11.02 -12.31 15.65
C LEU A 194 12.24 -13.21 15.40
N GLN A 195 13.01 -13.55 16.42
CA GLN A 195 14.12 -14.53 16.33
C GLN A 195 13.61 -15.93 15.98
N GLU A 196 12.47 -16.34 16.50
CA GLU A 196 11.81 -17.60 16.13
C GLU A 196 11.40 -17.62 14.67
N LEU A 197 10.78 -16.52 14.18
CA LEU A 197 10.46 -16.39 12.76
C LEU A 197 11.70 -16.44 11.88
N MET A 198 12.74 -15.67 12.21
CA MET A 198 14.00 -15.68 11.47
C MET A 198 14.59 -17.11 11.39
N THR A 199 14.52 -17.85 12.48
CA THR A 199 14.97 -19.26 12.53
C THR A 199 14.15 -20.15 11.58
N ARG A 200 12.82 -19.97 11.51
CA ARG A 200 11.96 -20.70 10.57
C ARG A 200 12.27 -20.35 9.11
N LEU A 201 12.52 -19.07 8.81
CA LEU A 201 12.91 -18.62 7.47
C LEU A 201 14.25 -19.25 7.02
N GLU A 202 15.28 -19.22 7.89
CA GLU A 202 16.56 -19.86 7.59
C GLU A 202 16.41 -21.37 7.36
N GLN A 203 15.61 -22.05 8.19
CA GLN A 203 15.33 -23.49 8.04
C GLN A 203 14.57 -23.80 6.74
N ARG A 204 13.67 -22.92 6.30
CA ARG A 204 12.94 -23.07 5.02
C ARG A 204 13.90 -23.12 3.82
N LEU A 205 15.03 -22.41 3.90
CA LEU A 205 16.09 -22.44 2.90
C LEU A 205 17.18 -23.51 3.18
N CYS A 206 16.93 -24.45 4.09
CA CYS A 206 17.89 -25.45 4.53
C CYS A 206 19.18 -24.82 5.12
N TRP A 207 19.11 -23.61 5.65
CA TRP A 207 20.26 -22.97 6.30
C TRP A 207 20.34 -23.33 7.78
N LYS A 208 21.57 -23.41 8.30
CA LYS A 208 21.81 -23.56 9.73
C LYS A 208 21.52 -22.23 10.43
N PRO A 209 20.55 -22.17 11.38
CA PRO A 209 20.22 -20.92 12.07
C PRO A 209 21.38 -20.35 12.87
N ARG A 210 21.70 -19.08 12.63
CA ARG A 210 22.81 -18.37 13.30
C ARG A 210 22.33 -17.59 14.53
N LYS A 211 21.76 -18.31 15.50
CA LYS A 211 21.07 -17.72 16.68
C LYS A 211 21.95 -16.80 17.54
N HIS A 212 23.27 -16.87 17.43
CA HIS A 212 24.24 -16.05 18.16
C HIS A 212 24.47 -14.67 17.53
N GLN A 213 24.04 -14.49 16.27
CA GLN A 213 24.18 -13.19 15.59
C GLN A 213 23.01 -12.25 15.90
N PRO A 214 23.23 -10.91 15.88
CA PRO A 214 22.15 -9.93 15.94
C PRO A 214 21.10 -10.16 14.87
N LEU A 215 19.83 -9.95 15.24
CA LEU A 215 18.69 -10.22 14.36
C LEU A 215 18.76 -9.42 13.04
N ALA A 216 19.20 -8.16 13.10
CA ALA A 216 19.36 -7.32 11.90
C ALA A 216 20.42 -7.89 10.93
N GLU A 217 21.54 -8.40 11.44
CA GLU A 217 22.60 -9.01 10.62
C GLU A 217 22.10 -10.30 9.95
N ARG A 218 21.43 -11.17 10.72
CA ARG A 218 20.80 -12.39 10.16
C ARG A 218 19.83 -12.06 9.03
N LEU A 219 19.00 -11.04 9.24
CA LEU A 219 18.03 -10.59 8.25
C LEU A 219 18.70 -10.07 6.97
N LEU A 220 19.75 -9.27 7.09
CA LEU A 220 20.52 -8.75 5.94
C LEU A 220 21.23 -9.88 5.17
N GLU A 221 21.83 -10.84 5.87
CA GLU A 221 22.43 -12.02 5.24
C GLU A 221 21.39 -12.89 4.52
N PHE A 222 20.23 -13.08 5.15
CA PHE A 222 19.11 -13.80 4.54
C PHE A 222 18.63 -13.10 3.27
N SER A 223 18.47 -11.79 3.32
CA SER A 223 18.05 -10.97 2.16
C SER A 223 19.05 -11.08 0.99
N ARG A 224 20.36 -11.03 1.28
CA ARG A 224 21.42 -11.22 0.28
C ARG A 224 21.34 -12.61 -0.36
N GLY A 225 21.13 -13.64 0.46
CA GLY A 225 21.06 -15.02 -0.02
C GLY A 225 19.84 -15.27 -0.91
N ILE A 226 18.65 -14.82 -0.49
CA ILE A 226 17.44 -14.89 -1.34
C ILE A 226 17.65 -14.18 -2.67
N LEU A 227 18.19 -12.96 -2.63
CA LEU A 227 18.48 -12.20 -3.85
C LEU A 227 19.44 -12.94 -4.76
N SER A 228 20.51 -13.51 -4.20
CA SER A 228 21.48 -14.30 -4.99
C SER A 228 20.86 -15.53 -5.64
N LEU A 229 19.97 -16.24 -4.94
CA LEU A 229 19.23 -17.36 -5.51
C LEU A 229 18.33 -16.92 -6.67
N LYS A 230 17.67 -15.78 -6.54
CA LYS A 230 16.83 -15.22 -7.60
C LYS A 230 17.63 -14.69 -8.79
N GLU A 231 18.80 -14.13 -8.57
CA GLU A 231 19.71 -13.75 -9.65
C GLU A 231 20.18 -14.97 -10.44
N LEU A 232 20.55 -16.06 -9.77
CA LEU A 232 20.89 -17.34 -10.44
C LEU A 232 19.71 -17.88 -11.27
N GLU A 233 18.50 -17.81 -10.73
CA GLU A 233 17.27 -18.28 -11.40
C GLU A 233 16.97 -17.48 -12.68
N TYR A 234 17.07 -16.14 -12.62
CA TYR A 234 16.62 -15.26 -13.71
C TYR A 234 17.72 -14.84 -14.69
N VAL A 235 18.97 -14.73 -14.24
CA VAL A 235 20.10 -14.23 -15.06
C VAL A 235 21.29 -15.19 -15.11
N GLY A 236 21.27 -16.29 -14.36
CA GLY A 236 22.31 -17.34 -14.41
C GLY A 236 23.58 -17.03 -13.63
N GLU A 237 23.69 -15.87 -12.99
CA GLU A 237 24.87 -15.46 -12.21
C GLU A 237 24.49 -14.58 -11.02
N VAL A 238 25.31 -14.60 -9.98
CA VAL A 238 25.17 -13.72 -8.81
C VAL A 238 25.89 -12.41 -9.07
N ARG A 239 25.18 -11.31 -8.92
CA ARG A 239 25.74 -9.97 -9.12
C ARG A 239 26.49 -9.47 -7.89
N SER A 240 27.46 -8.59 -8.11
CA SER A 240 28.16 -7.86 -7.06
C SER A 240 27.51 -6.51 -6.78
N GLY A 241 27.79 -5.91 -5.61
CA GLY A 241 27.33 -4.57 -5.25
C GLY A 241 26.31 -4.54 -4.13
N ALA A 242 25.73 -3.34 -3.90
CA ALA A 242 24.75 -3.11 -2.85
C ALA A 242 23.39 -3.75 -3.18
N ILE A 243 22.67 -4.21 -2.16
CA ILE A 243 21.36 -4.86 -2.36
C ILE A 243 20.39 -3.98 -3.17
N PRO A 244 20.26 -2.66 -2.93
CA PRO A 244 19.35 -1.82 -3.71
C PRO A 244 19.65 -1.79 -5.21
N ASP A 245 20.93 -1.78 -5.57
CA ASP A 245 21.36 -1.76 -6.98
C ASP A 245 21.05 -3.10 -7.64
N ARG A 246 21.39 -4.21 -6.99
CA ARG A 246 21.12 -5.57 -7.45
C ARG A 246 19.62 -5.81 -7.65
N VAL A 247 18.77 -5.34 -6.72
CA VAL A 247 17.31 -5.40 -6.83
C VAL A 247 16.80 -4.63 -8.05
N ARG A 248 17.31 -3.40 -8.28
CA ARG A 248 16.95 -2.59 -9.46
C ARG A 248 17.36 -3.28 -10.77
N GLU A 249 18.58 -3.79 -10.83
CA GLU A 249 19.11 -4.46 -12.01
C GLU A 249 18.36 -5.75 -12.33
N LEU A 250 18.05 -6.57 -11.32
CA LEU A 250 17.26 -7.79 -11.49
C LEU A 250 15.86 -7.45 -12.00
N SER A 251 15.17 -6.49 -11.36
CA SER A 251 13.86 -6.01 -11.78
C SER A 251 13.88 -5.49 -13.23
N SER A 252 14.90 -4.69 -13.58
CA SER A 252 15.06 -4.17 -14.95
C SER A 252 15.31 -5.28 -15.96
N SER A 253 16.12 -6.27 -15.62
CA SER A 253 16.40 -7.42 -16.51
C SER A 253 15.15 -8.22 -16.83
N ILE A 254 14.31 -8.49 -15.81
CA ILE A 254 13.04 -9.21 -15.99
C ILE A 254 12.07 -8.39 -16.86
N LEU A 255 11.85 -7.10 -16.53
CA LEU A 255 10.95 -6.24 -17.27
C LEU A 255 11.39 -6.05 -18.72
N THR A 256 12.66 -5.81 -18.98
CA THR A 256 13.20 -5.66 -20.35
C THR A 256 13.06 -6.94 -21.15
N ARG A 257 13.26 -8.11 -20.53
CA ARG A 257 13.02 -9.41 -21.19
C ARG A 257 11.56 -9.54 -21.63
N ILE A 258 10.61 -9.28 -20.72
CA ILE A 258 9.18 -9.37 -21.02
C ILE A 258 8.77 -8.35 -22.09
N ALA A 259 9.19 -7.09 -21.96
CA ALA A 259 8.90 -6.04 -22.93
C ALA A 259 9.36 -6.42 -24.35
N ARG A 260 10.59 -6.92 -24.48
CA ARG A 260 11.17 -7.36 -25.76
C ARG A 260 10.39 -8.54 -26.35
N GLN A 261 10.06 -9.55 -25.55
CA GLN A 261 9.33 -10.73 -26.01
C GLN A 261 7.90 -10.41 -26.48
N GLN A 262 7.27 -9.41 -25.88
CA GLN A 262 5.89 -9.02 -26.17
C GLN A 262 5.77 -7.81 -27.11
N GLY A 263 6.89 -7.21 -27.52
CA GLY A 263 6.90 -5.99 -28.35
C GLY A 263 6.28 -4.78 -27.67
N ILE A 264 6.43 -4.68 -26.33
CA ILE A 264 5.86 -3.57 -25.54
C ILE A 264 6.89 -2.44 -25.50
N GLU A 265 6.47 -1.24 -25.93
CA GLU A 265 7.26 -0.02 -25.77
C GLU A 265 7.16 0.49 -24.33
N GLU A 266 8.31 0.62 -23.67
CA GLU A 266 8.37 1.09 -22.29
C GLU A 266 8.29 2.62 -22.22
N LYS A 267 7.22 3.15 -21.59
CA LYS A 267 6.94 4.59 -21.48
C LYS A 267 7.33 5.20 -20.14
N SER A 268 7.57 4.38 -19.14
CA SER A 268 7.89 4.81 -17.78
C SER A 268 9.17 4.14 -17.28
N THR A 269 9.92 4.83 -16.43
CA THR A 269 11.04 4.28 -15.67
C THR A 269 10.60 3.77 -14.30
N PHE A 270 9.39 4.13 -13.84
CA PHE A 270 8.86 3.73 -12.55
C PHE A 270 8.35 2.29 -12.59
N VAL A 271 8.96 1.42 -11.78
CA VAL A 271 8.70 -0.04 -11.79
C VAL A 271 7.21 -0.39 -11.69
N PRO A 272 6.41 0.15 -10.74
CA PRO A 272 4.99 -0.17 -10.64
C PRO A 272 4.17 0.18 -11.89
N GLU A 273 4.51 1.27 -12.59
CA GLU A 273 3.81 1.65 -13.82
C GLU A 273 4.20 0.74 -15.00
N ARG A 274 5.49 0.37 -15.11
CA ARG A 274 5.95 -0.62 -16.10
C ARG A 274 5.23 -1.96 -15.90
N VAL A 275 5.20 -2.45 -14.67
CA VAL A 275 4.49 -3.69 -14.32
C VAL A 275 3.01 -3.59 -14.68
N LYS A 276 2.34 -2.49 -14.31
CA LYS A 276 0.92 -2.27 -14.62
C LYS A 276 0.64 -2.32 -16.13
N GLU A 277 1.47 -1.67 -16.95
CA GLU A 277 1.30 -1.65 -18.40
C GLU A 277 1.47 -3.06 -18.99
N MET A 278 2.50 -3.78 -18.58
CA MET A 278 2.76 -5.16 -19.02
C MET A 278 1.66 -6.12 -18.57
N ARG A 279 1.24 -6.06 -17.31
CA ARG A 279 0.12 -6.87 -16.78
C ARG A 279 -1.16 -6.63 -17.58
N ARG A 280 -1.51 -5.37 -17.84
CA ARG A 280 -2.68 -5.03 -18.65
C ARG A 280 -2.59 -5.65 -20.04
N HIS A 281 -1.45 -5.57 -20.71
CA HIS A 281 -1.23 -6.17 -22.02
C HIS A 281 -1.44 -7.70 -22.00
N HIS A 282 -0.84 -8.40 -21.01
CA HIS A 282 -0.96 -9.86 -20.86
C HIS A 282 -2.39 -10.28 -20.54
N ILE A 283 -3.06 -9.60 -19.61
CA ILE A 283 -4.45 -9.89 -19.23
C ILE A 283 -5.40 -9.68 -20.41
N GLN A 284 -5.22 -8.62 -21.20
CA GLN A 284 -6.02 -8.38 -22.39
C GLN A 284 -5.85 -9.48 -23.43
N LYS A 285 -4.62 -9.98 -23.64
CA LYS A 285 -4.37 -11.13 -24.53
C LYS A 285 -5.05 -12.41 -24.01
N LEU A 286 -4.92 -12.71 -22.71
CA LEU A 286 -5.54 -13.90 -22.09
C LEU A 286 -7.08 -13.86 -22.10
N GLN A 287 -7.68 -12.67 -22.09
CA GLN A 287 -9.14 -12.47 -22.18
C GLN A 287 -9.66 -12.34 -23.62
N GLY A 288 -8.77 -12.36 -24.59
CA GLY A 288 -9.07 -12.27 -26.02
C GLY A 288 -9.47 -13.62 -26.64
N PRO A 289 -9.30 -13.78 -27.97
CA PRO A 289 -9.51 -15.03 -28.64
C PRO A 289 -8.66 -16.17 -28.05
N GLU A 290 -9.12 -17.42 -28.30
CA GLU A 290 -8.42 -18.61 -27.84
C GLU A 290 -6.96 -18.62 -28.35
N LEU A 291 -6.01 -18.75 -27.41
CA LEU A 291 -4.58 -18.75 -27.69
C LEU A 291 -4.05 -20.18 -27.76
N PRO A 292 -2.97 -20.42 -28.51
CA PRO A 292 -2.20 -21.66 -28.39
C PRO A 292 -1.75 -21.91 -26.95
N ALA A 293 -1.79 -23.16 -26.50
CA ALA A 293 -1.52 -23.53 -25.11
C ALA A 293 -0.12 -23.08 -24.62
N ASP A 294 0.88 -23.11 -25.51
CA ASP A 294 2.24 -22.66 -25.20
C ASP A 294 2.33 -21.14 -25.03
N GLU A 295 1.56 -20.38 -25.80
CA GLU A 295 1.47 -18.93 -25.66
C GLU A 295 0.73 -18.54 -24.38
N GLN A 296 -0.38 -19.19 -24.07
CA GLN A 296 -1.10 -19.00 -22.82
C GLN A 296 -0.19 -19.25 -21.62
N GLN A 297 0.51 -20.39 -21.59
CA GLN A 297 1.43 -20.73 -20.49
C GLN A 297 2.59 -19.73 -20.37
N ARG A 298 3.05 -19.16 -21.48
CA ARG A 298 4.09 -18.11 -21.48
C ARG A 298 3.58 -16.82 -20.83
N LEU A 299 2.39 -16.37 -21.22
CA LEU A 299 1.77 -15.17 -20.65
C LEU A 299 1.50 -15.33 -19.14
N GLU A 300 1.07 -16.51 -18.72
CA GLU A 300 0.86 -16.81 -17.29
C GLU A 300 2.18 -16.77 -16.50
N ARG A 301 3.26 -17.32 -17.03
CA ARG A 301 4.61 -17.22 -16.43
C ARG A 301 5.11 -15.78 -16.37
N ASP A 302 4.92 -14.99 -17.44
CA ASP A 302 5.27 -13.58 -17.44
C ASP A 302 4.49 -12.81 -16.37
N LEU A 303 3.21 -13.15 -16.11
CA LEU A 303 2.42 -12.54 -15.02
C LEU A 303 2.96 -12.90 -13.64
N ASP A 304 3.48 -14.11 -13.45
CA ASP A 304 4.17 -14.52 -12.22
C ASP A 304 5.48 -13.76 -12.03
N ASP A 305 6.27 -13.60 -13.09
CA ASP A 305 7.50 -12.81 -13.09
C ASP A 305 7.23 -11.33 -12.81
N LEU A 306 6.17 -10.77 -13.39
CA LEU A 306 5.74 -9.39 -13.09
C LEU A 306 5.30 -9.22 -11.63
N PHE A 307 4.64 -10.22 -11.05
CA PHE A 307 4.33 -10.22 -9.63
C PHE A 307 5.59 -10.27 -8.78
N PHE A 308 6.57 -11.10 -9.14
CA PHE A 308 7.87 -11.14 -8.46
C PHE A 308 8.60 -9.79 -8.53
N VAL A 309 8.54 -9.07 -9.65
CA VAL A 309 9.11 -7.71 -9.75
C VAL A 309 8.43 -6.75 -8.77
N VAL A 310 7.12 -6.84 -8.55
CA VAL A 310 6.42 -6.04 -7.53
C VAL A 310 6.90 -6.41 -6.12
N GLN A 311 7.10 -7.71 -5.85
CA GLN A 311 7.69 -8.15 -4.58
C GLN A 311 9.08 -7.58 -4.40
N LEU A 312 9.98 -7.70 -5.40
CA LEU A 312 11.33 -7.10 -5.36
C LEU A 312 11.28 -5.59 -5.07
N PHE A 313 10.41 -4.87 -5.76
CA PHE A 313 10.24 -3.43 -5.56
C PHE A 313 9.83 -3.09 -4.12
N SER A 314 9.13 -3.99 -3.44
CA SER A 314 8.75 -3.83 -2.04
C SER A 314 9.90 -4.03 -1.05
N TYR A 315 11.07 -4.55 -1.49
CA TYR A 315 12.29 -4.74 -0.69
C TYR A 315 13.37 -3.73 -1.11
N PRO A 316 13.38 -2.51 -0.55
CA PRO A 316 14.32 -1.48 -0.99
C PRO A 316 15.79 -1.81 -0.72
N GLY A 317 16.06 -2.80 0.15
CA GLY A 317 17.39 -3.34 0.40
C GLY A 317 18.24 -2.57 1.42
N ASP A 318 17.93 -1.31 1.66
CA ASP A 318 18.61 -0.40 2.60
C ASP A 318 17.80 -0.11 3.87
N TYR A 319 16.51 -0.40 3.87
CA TYR A 319 15.54 0.01 4.90
C TYR A 319 15.93 -0.40 6.33
N VAL A 320 16.39 -1.65 6.52
CA VAL A 320 16.89 -2.13 7.81
C VAL A 320 18.32 -1.70 8.04
N ALA A 321 19.17 -1.67 6.99
CA ALA A 321 20.56 -1.31 7.11
C ALA A 321 20.78 0.15 7.55
N GLU A 322 19.95 1.07 7.06
CA GLU A 322 20.03 2.49 7.44
C GLU A 322 19.65 2.74 8.89
N ASN A 323 18.63 2.05 9.40
CA ASN A 323 18.14 2.24 10.76
C ASN A 323 17.46 0.96 11.27
N PRO A 324 18.18 0.04 11.95
CA PRO A 324 17.68 -1.27 12.36
C PRO A 324 16.75 -1.20 13.59
N THR A 325 15.68 -0.41 13.52
CA THR A 325 14.66 -0.41 14.56
C THR A 325 13.92 -1.74 14.60
N ILE A 326 13.33 -2.05 15.75
CA ILE A 326 12.58 -3.30 15.90
C ILE A 326 11.37 -3.36 14.96
N GLU A 327 10.76 -2.21 14.67
CA GLU A 327 9.67 -2.07 13.72
C GLU A 327 10.12 -2.41 12.30
N ARG A 328 11.23 -1.83 11.82
CA ARG A 328 11.77 -2.10 10.46
C ARG A 328 12.19 -3.55 10.27
N ILE A 329 12.78 -4.14 11.30
CA ILE A 329 13.12 -5.57 11.31
C ILE A 329 11.86 -6.42 11.23
N ALA A 330 10.85 -6.11 12.05
CA ALA A 330 9.60 -6.85 12.07
C ALA A 330 8.84 -6.75 10.74
N GLU A 331 8.74 -5.56 10.15
CA GLU A 331 8.10 -5.30 8.87
C GLU A 331 8.75 -6.09 7.72
N THR A 332 10.08 -6.13 7.71
CA THR A 332 10.82 -6.91 6.71
C THR A 332 10.65 -8.42 6.92
N LEU A 333 10.65 -8.88 8.16
CA LEU A 333 10.37 -10.28 8.49
C LEU A 333 8.93 -10.67 8.18
N ASP A 334 7.96 -9.78 8.42
CA ASP A 334 6.56 -10.00 8.08
C ASP A 334 6.36 -10.20 6.57
N LYS A 335 7.09 -9.43 5.74
CA LYS A 335 7.13 -9.65 4.28
C LYS A 335 7.71 -11.00 3.92
N PHE A 336 8.85 -11.38 4.50
CA PHE A 336 9.43 -12.68 4.24
C PHE A 336 8.55 -13.82 4.74
N GLU A 337 7.76 -13.63 5.80
CA GLU A 337 6.76 -14.61 6.21
C GLU A 337 5.69 -14.81 5.13
N GLU A 338 5.18 -13.72 4.53
CA GLU A 338 4.23 -13.81 3.42
C GLU A 338 4.86 -14.45 2.17
N ASP A 339 6.07 -14.02 1.78
CA ASP A 339 6.64 -14.35 0.47
C ASP A 339 7.41 -15.69 0.46
N VAL A 340 7.94 -16.14 1.61
CA VAL A 340 8.77 -17.36 1.71
C VAL A 340 8.05 -18.51 2.40
N LEU A 341 7.15 -18.20 3.34
CA LEU A 341 6.36 -19.22 4.08
C LEU A 341 4.93 -19.33 3.57
N ASP A 342 4.60 -18.69 2.45
CA ASP A 342 3.28 -18.71 1.81
C ASP A 342 2.14 -18.26 2.75
N GLY A 343 2.45 -17.36 3.70
CA GLY A 343 1.49 -16.80 4.62
C GLY A 343 0.57 -15.79 3.93
N PHE A 344 -0.76 -15.94 4.05
CA PHE A 344 -1.70 -14.96 3.49
C PHE A 344 -1.63 -13.61 4.20
N TYR A 345 -1.38 -13.62 5.50
CA TYR A 345 -1.11 -12.45 6.35
C TYR A 345 0.01 -12.78 7.34
N PRO A 346 0.85 -11.79 7.70
CA PRO A 346 1.90 -12.01 8.68
C PRO A 346 1.30 -12.21 10.08
N THR A 347 1.98 -13.02 10.88
CA THR A 347 1.59 -13.26 12.27
C THR A 347 1.99 -12.07 13.16
N VAL A 348 1.05 -11.46 13.86
CA VAL A 348 1.33 -10.35 14.76
C VAL A 348 2.01 -10.83 16.05
N ARG A 349 3.24 -10.37 16.29
CA ARG A 349 4.14 -10.90 17.33
C ARG A 349 4.14 -10.16 18.65
N GLY A 350 3.47 -9.01 18.73
CA GLY A 350 3.38 -8.22 19.96
C GLY A 350 2.18 -7.29 19.97
N GLU A 351 1.90 -6.69 21.11
CA GLU A 351 0.93 -5.61 21.20
C GLU A 351 1.47 -4.38 20.50
N ARG A 352 0.58 -3.67 19.80
CA ARG A 352 0.92 -2.47 19.03
C ARG A 352 0.00 -1.32 19.41
N GLN A 353 0.53 -0.12 19.31
CA GLN A 353 -0.17 1.14 19.33
C GLN A 353 -0.11 1.75 17.93
N ALA A 354 -1.20 2.32 17.46
CA ALA A 354 -1.24 3.04 16.19
C ALA A 354 -1.40 4.54 16.46
N THR A 355 -0.72 5.38 15.69
CA THR A 355 -0.90 6.83 15.64
C THR A 355 -1.42 7.21 14.28
N VAL A 356 -2.46 8.02 14.23
CA VAL A 356 -2.94 8.70 13.03
C VAL A 356 -2.75 10.19 13.23
N ARG A 357 -1.94 10.82 12.40
CA ARG A 357 -1.68 12.26 12.45
C ARG A 357 -2.12 12.93 11.16
N PHE A 358 -2.99 13.90 11.27
CA PHE A 358 -3.45 14.74 10.16
C PHE A 358 -2.55 15.97 10.04
N GLY A 359 -2.05 16.24 8.84
CA GLY A 359 -1.18 17.36 8.56
C GLY A 359 -1.93 18.59 8.07
N THR A 360 -1.14 19.65 7.78
CA THR A 360 -1.67 20.91 7.26
C THR A 360 -2.40 20.70 5.93
N PRO A 361 -3.62 21.24 5.76
CA PRO A 361 -4.36 21.14 4.53
C PRO A 361 -3.62 21.83 3.36
N ILE A 362 -3.57 21.15 2.24
CA ILE A 362 -3.05 21.68 0.97
C ILE A 362 -4.26 22.10 0.14
N GLU A 363 -4.37 23.41 -0.12
CA GLU A 363 -5.43 23.97 -0.98
C GLU A 363 -5.20 23.55 -2.43
N VAL A 364 -6.25 23.06 -3.09
CA VAL A 364 -6.16 22.60 -4.48
C VAL A 364 -6.63 23.72 -5.42
N PRO A 365 -5.77 24.25 -6.30
CA PRO A 365 -6.13 25.34 -7.18
C PRO A 365 -7.18 24.90 -8.22
N LYS A 366 -8.14 25.79 -8.51
CA LYS A 366 -9.15 25.54 -9.57
C LYS A 366 -8.52 25.54 -10.97
N GLU A 367 -7.53 26.40 -11.19
CA GLU A 367 -6.76 26.49 -12.42
C GLU A 367 -5.33 26.00 -12.14
N SER A 368 -4.91 25.00 -12.86
CA SER A 368 -3.59 24.39 -12.76
C SER A 368 -3.14 24.01 -14.16
N ASN A 369 -1.86 24.20 -14.44
CA ASN A 369 -1.26 23.70 -15.67
C ASN A 369 -1.30 22.16 -15.66
N LYS A 370 -1.83 21.52 -16.71
CA LYS A 370 -2.21 20.10 -16.70
C LYS A 370 -1.11 19.13 -16.28
N ASN A 371 0.15 19.44 -16.60
CA ASN A 371 1.26 18.52 -16.33
C ASN A 371 2.05 18.91 -15.07
N THR A 372 2.41 20.19 -14.92
CA THR A 372 3.18 20.64 -13.75
C THR A 372 2.35 20.61 -12.47
N GLY A 373 1.08 20.98 -12.51
CA GLY A 373 0.23 20.98 -11.33
C GLY A 373 -0.10 19.58 -10.78
N LEU A 374 -0.12 18.56 -11.63
CA LEU A 374 -0.35 17.16 -11.19
C LEU A 374 0.86 16.63 -10.42
N ASP A 375 2.05 16.75 -10.99
CA ASP A 375 3.30 16.32 -10.39
C ASP A 375 3.62 17.12 -9.11
N ASP A 376 3.40 18.44 -9.14
CA ASP A 376 3.61 19.31 -7.98
C ASP A 376 2.71 18.94 -6.80
N LEU A 377 1.41 18.70 -7.05
CA LEU A 377 0.49 18.30 -5.98
C LEU A 377 0.84 16.90 -5.45
N THR A 378 1.17 15.95 -6.32
CA THR A 378 1.60 14.60 -5.90
C THR A 378 2.82 14.68 -4.99
N LYS A 379 3.85 15.47 -5.37
CA LYS A 379 5.05 15.67 -4.55
C LYS A 379 4.77 16.42 -3.23
N GLN A 380 3.85 17.38 -3.23
CA GLN A 380 3.47 18.07 -1.99
C GLN A 380 2.78 17.09 -1.00
N LEU A 381 1.89 16.23 -1.51
CA LEU A 381 1.22 15.21 -0.70
C LEU A 381 2.23 14.21 -0.13
N GLU A 382 3.14 13.71 -0.96
CA GLU A 382 4.18 12.76 -0.56
C GLU A 382 5.09 13.36 0.52
N ARG A 383 5.61 14.57 0.30
CA ARG A 383 6.45 15.27 1.29
C ARG A 383 5.69 15.54 2.59
N GLY A 384 4.42 15.93 2.49
CA GLY A 384 3.60 16.17 3.67
C GLY A 384 3.43 14.93 4.53
N VAL A 385 3.18 13.76 3.92
CA VAL A 385 3.05 12.51 4.68
C VAL A 385 4.40 12.04 5.24
N GLN A 386 5.50 12.13 4.46
CA GLN A 386 6.83 11.76 4.96
C GLN A 386 7.26 12.65 6.15
N SER A 387 7.02 13.96 6.08
CA SER A 387 7.31 14.87 7.20
C SER A 387 6.58 14.47 8.47
N LEU A 388 5.31 14.11 8.37
CA LEU A 388 4.52 13.63 9.53
C LEU A 388 5.08 12.33 10.12
N LEU A 389 5.52 11.39 9.28
CA LEU A 389 6.17 10.15 9.74
C LEU A 389 7.49 10.45 10.47
N ASP A 390 8.30 11.38 9.93
CA ASP A 390 9.58 11.79 10.52
C ASP A 390 9.36 12.48 11.86
N GLU A 391 8.37 13.37 11.98
CA GLU A 391 7.98 14.02 13.22
C GLU A 391 7.54 13.02 14.27
N ILE A 392 6.67 12.05 13.91
CA ILE A 392 6.24 10.97 14.80
C ILE A 392 7.47 10.17 15.29
N ASN A 393 8.44 9.90 14.42
CA ASN A 393 9.64 9.16 14.77
C ASN A 393 10.57 9.95 15.70
N THR A 394 10.67 11.27 15.51
CA THR A 394 11.53 12.16 16.30
C THR A 394 10.97 12.38 17.72
N SER A 395 9.67 12.53 17.86
CA SER A 395 9.01 12.74 19.17
C SER A 395 9.30 11.60 20.17
N ARG A 396 9.59 10.38 19.71
CA ARG A 396 9.94 9.22 20.55
C ARG A 396 11.37 9.26 21.10
N LYS A 397 12.31 9.95 20.42
CA LYS A 397 13.71 10.00 20.91
C LYS A 397 13.88 10.90 22.13
N GLN A 398 12.81 11.66 22.47
CA GLN A 398 12.80 12.62 23.60
C GLN A 398 12.04 12.11 24.82
N THR A 399 11.35 10.97 24.72
CA THR A 399 10.67 10.26 25.82
C THR A 399 11.38 8.97 26.18
#